data_05648d7815223662c6f6814984916316
#
_entry.id   05648d7815223662c6f6814984916316
#
_cell.length_a   1.000
_cell.length_b   1.000
_cell.length_c   1.000
_cell.angle_alpha   90.00
_cell.angle_beta   90.00
_cell.angle_gamma   90.00
#
_symmetry.space_group_name_H-M   'P 1'
#
loop_
_entity.id
_entity.type
_entity.pdbx_description
1 polymer ?
#
loop_
_entity_poly.entity_id
_entity_poly.type
_entity_poly.pdbx_seq_one_letter_code
_entity_poly.pdbx_strand_id
1 'polypeptide(L)'
;INTALLNIDIKIIVVIDDLDRLADTDIQEIFQLVRSIADFKNTIYILSYDEEIVSKALDKIQKDKGGKYIEKIVQVPIKLSKVSQENLKDIFIKKLKTIHIKHEALDKDEFIKKIKENNFADAFKSIRDMERFLNAFKIEVNAINQELYLYDFAVITLLKIFKPRLYDYIYDNRMLFIEQYNPYDHISSEIKIPENIEQEIKKITKSNKDFAFNLIGSIFPKINNQPQDYSQLIQN
;
A
#
# COMPACT_ATOMS: atom_id res chain seq x y z
N ILE A 1 -37.72 21.31 16.21
CA ILE A 1 -36.35 20.82 16.33
C ILE A 1 -35.42 21.99 16.63
N ASN A 2 -35.37 23.07 15.83
CA ASN A 2 -34.46 24.20 16.06
C ASN A 2 -34.64 24.87 17.43
N THR A 3 -35.87 25.00 17.90
CA THR A 3 -36.18 25.58 19.23
C THR A 3 -35.66 24.68 20.36
N ALA A 4 -35.71 23.36 20.20
CA ALA A 4 -35.15 22.42 21.17
C ALA A 4 -33.64 22.47 21.21
N LEU A 5 -32.98 22.62 20.03
CA LEU A 5 -31.54 22.71 19.93
C LEU A 5 -30.93 24.02 20.45
N LEU A 6 -31.72 25.11 20.42
CA LEU A 6 -31.30 26.40 20.99
C LEU A 6 -31.17 26.37 22.52
N ASN A 7 -31.93 25.52 23.19
CA ASN A 7 -31.94 25.40 24.65
C ASN A 7 -30.90 24.41 25.18
N ILE A 8 -30.15 23.76 24.27
CA ILE A 8 -29.11 22.79 24.63
C ILE A 8 -27.76 23.45 24.43
N ASP A 9 -27.00 23.65 25.52
CA ASP A 9 -25.61 24.17 25.47
C ASP A 9 -24.62 23.08 25.04
N ILE A 10 -25.00 22.28 24.03
CA ILE A 10 -24.19 21.20 23.48
C ILE A 10 -24.11 21.40 21.97
N LYS A 11 -22.87 21.29 21.44
CA LYS A 11 -22.64 21.23 19.98
C LYS A 11 -22.82 19.80 19.49
N ILE A 12 -23.60 19.63 18.46
CA ILE A 12 -23.81 18.35 17.78
C ILE A 12 -22.87 18.29 16.58
N ILE A 13 -22.07 17.23 16.48
CA ILE A 13 -21.23 16.97 15.32
C ILE A 13 -21.77 15.74 14.62
N VAL A 14 -22.19 15.92 13.36
CA VAL A 14 -22.65 14.85 12.48
C VAL A 14 -21.53 14.55 11.49
N VAL A 15 -20.98 13.34 11.54
CA VAL A 15 -19.93 12.88 10.62
C VAL A 15 -20.57 11.93 9.61
N ILE A 16 -20.40 12.24 8.32
CA ILE A 16 -20.84 11.40 7.20
C ILE A 16 -19.58 11.04 6.40
N ASP A 17 -19.15 9.80 6.53
CA ASP A 17 -17.92 9.30 5.94
C ASP A 17 -18.19 8.44 4.70
N ASP A 18 -17.15 8.28 3.86
CA ASP A 18 -17.17 7.42 2.67
C ASP A 18 -18.32 7.72 1.66
N LEU A 19 -18.69 8.98 1.49
CA LEU A 19 -19.75 9.38 0.56
C LEU A 19 -19.47 8.98 -0.89
N ASP A 20 -18.20 8.91 -1.27
CA ASP A 20 -17.73 8.49 -2.60
C ASP A 20 -17.95 7.00 -2.90
N ARG A 21 -18.36 6.20 -1.91
CA ARG A 21 -18.67 4.77 -2.09
C ARG A 21 -20.14 4.49 -2.36
N LEU A 22 -20.97 5.50 -2.28
CA LEU A 22 -22.41 5.38 -2.49
C LEU A 22 -22.77 5.43 -3.99
N ALA A 23 -23.97 5.00 -4.32
CA ALA A 23 -24.50 5.21 -5.66
C ALA A 23 -24.72 6.71 -5.92
N ASP A 24 -24.64 7.14 -7.18
CA ASP A 24 -24.80 8.56 -7.54
C ASP A 24 -26.10 9.16 -7.02
N THR A 25 -27.20 8.39 -7.03
CA THR A 25 -28.53 8.80 -6.48
C THR A 25 -28.46 9.07 -4.98
N ASP A 26 -27.78 8.21 -4.24
CA ASP A 26 -27.66 8.33 -2.79
C ASP A 26 -26.79 9.54 -2.40
N ILE A 27 -25.69 9.76 -3.15
CA ILE A 27 -24.87 10.98 -3.01
C ILE A 27 -25.73 12.23 -3.19
N GLN A 28 -26.57 12.25 -4.23
CA GLN A 28 -27.45 13.36 -4.54
C GLN A 28 -28.44 13.62 -3.41
N GLU A 29 -29.08 12.55 -2.90
CA GLU A 29 -30.03 12.64 -1.80
C GLU A 29 -29.40 13.16 -0.52
N ILE A 30 -28.19 12.67 -0.17
CA ILE A 30 -27.49 13.13 1.02
C ILE A 30 -27.10 14.60 0.90
N PHE A 31 -26.58 15.05 -0.23
CA PHE A 31 -26.25 16.46 -0.42
C PHE A 31 -27.49 17.37 -0.40
N GLN A 32 -28.61 16.91 -0.93
CA GLN A 32 -29.89 17.63 -0.82
C GLN A 32 -30.36 17.67 0.64
N LEU A 33 -30.27 16.56 1.36
CA LEU A 33 -30.63 16.48 2.77
C LEU A 33 -29.77 17.44 3.60
N VAL A 34 -28.44 17.33 3.51
CA VAL A 34 -27.52 18.22 4.23
C VAL A 34 -27.84 19.69 3.93
N ARG A 35 -28.07 20.04 2.67
CA ARG A 35 -28.46 21.39 2.30
C ARG A 35 -29.77 21.84 3.00
N SER A 36 -30.75 20.96 3.14
CA SER A 36 -32.03 21.28 3.76
C SER A 36 -31.97 21.41 5.29
N ILE A 37 -31.00 20.75 5.93
CA ILE A 37 -30.84 20.72 7.39
C ILE A 37 -29.61 21.48 7.88
N ALA A 38 -28.87 22.12 6.98
CA ALA A 38 -27.61 22.84 7.32
C ALA A 38 -27.84 24.00 8.32
N ASP A 39 -29.02 24.53 8.42
CA ASP A 39 -29.40 25.64 9.30
C ASP A 39 -29.74 25.19 10.73
N PHE A 40 -29.55 23.93 11.09
CA PHE A 40 -29.79 23.49 12.46
C PHE A 40 -28.78 24.15 13.42
N LYS A 41 -29.35 24.79 14.45
CA LYS A 41 -28.53 25.48 15.48
C LYS A 41 -27.65 24.48 16.24
N ASN A 42 -26.46 24.94 16.61
CA ASN A 42 -25.48 24.13 17.35
C ASN A 42 -25.07 22.81 16.64
N THR A 43 -25.27 22.68 15.32
CA THR A 43 -24.94 21.47 14.57
C THR A 43 -23.84 21.76 13.54
N ILE A 44 -22.83 20.89 13.50
CA ILE A 44 -21.74 20.91 12.51
C ILE A 44 -21.79 19.60 11.74
N TYR A 45 -21.75 19.69 10.41
CA TYR A 45 -21.69 18.55 9.51
C TYR A 45 -20.26 18.40 8.99
N ILE A 46 -19.66 17.23 9.16
CA ILE A 46 -18.36 16.86 8.59
C ILE A 46 -18.63 15.83 7.50
N LEU A 47 -18.33 16.18 6.25
CA LEU A 47 -18.49 15.32 5.09
C LEU A 47 -17.12 14.86 4.60
N SER A 48 -16.91 13.54 4.53
CA SER A 48 -15.68 12.95 3.99
C SER A 48 -15.98 12.31 2.64
N TYR A 49 -15.29 12.76 1.58
CA TYR A 49 -15.54 12.30 0.22
C TYR A 49 -14.36 12.60 -0.72
N ASP A 50 -14.30 11.86 -1.83
CA ASP A 50 -13.49 12.21 -2.99
C ASP A 50 -14.23 13.25 -3.83
N GLU A 51 -13.63 14.45 -3.96
CA GLU A 51 -14.24 15.59 -4.65
C GLU A 51 -14.57 15.28 -6.12
N GLU A 52 -13.70 14.52 -6.81
CA GLU A 52 -13.88 14.20 -8.21
C GLU A 52 -15.09 13.26 -8.41
N ILE A 53 -15.22 12.24 -7.56
CA ILE A 53 -16.33 11.27 -7.62
C ILE A 53 -17.66 11.96 -7.31
N VAL A 54 -17.70 12.69 -6.20
CA VAL A 54 -18.93 13.38 -5.78
C VAL A 54 -19.34 14.46 -6.77
N SER A 55 -18.40 15.23 -7.31
CA SER A 55 -18.69 16.22 -8.33
C SER A 55 -19.35 15.60 -9.57
N LYS A 56 -18.80 14.49 -10.08
CA LYS A 56 -19.39 13.75 -11.22
C LYS A 56 -20.79 13.22 -10.93
N ALA A 57 -21.05 12.72 -9.72
CA ALA A 57 -22.37 12.27 -9.33
C ALA A 57 -23.39 13.42 -9.31
N LEU A 58 -22.97 14.61 -8.86
CA LEU A 58 -23.82 15.80 -8.78
C LEU A 58 -23.99 16.52 -10.13
N ASP A 59 -23.06 16.36 -11.08
CA ASP A 59 -23.17 16.90 -12.45
C ASP A 59 -24.45 16.42 -13.16
N LYS A 60 -24.87 15.19 -12.87
CA LYS A 60 -26.11 14.61 -13.46
C LYS A 60 -27.37 15.40 -13.12
N ILE A 61 -27.41 16.05 -11.94
CA ILE A 61 -28.56 16.90 -11.53
C ILE A 61 -28.33 18.35 -11.96
N GLN A 62 -27.11 18.85 -11.92
CA GLN A 62 -26.79 20.26 -12.04
C GLN A 62 -26.20 20.66 -13.41
N LYS A 63 -26.35 19.80 -14.43
CA LYS A 63 -25.88 20.06 -15.81
C LYS A 63 -24.43 20.56 -15.82
N ASP A 64 -23.49 19.71 -15.45
CA ASP A 64 -22.05 19.96 -15.43
C ASP A 64 -21.59 21.06 -14.44
N LYS A 65 -22.30 21.24 -13.33
CA LYS A 65 -21.98 22.20 -12.27
C LYS A 65 -21.89 21.57 -10.87
N GLY A 66 -21.59 20.28 -10.78
CA GLY A 66 -21.52 19.54 -9.50
C GLY A 66 -20.53 20.16 -8.53
N GLY A 67 -19.33 20.55 -8.98
CA GLY A 67 -18.34 21.23 -8.14
C GLY A 67 -18.87 22.53 -7.56
N LYS A 68 -19.53 23.38 -8.38
CA LYS A 68 -20.18 24.61 -7.89
C LYS A 68 -21.37 24.36 -6.96
N TYR A 69 -21.98 23.18 -7.04
CA TYR A 69 -23.04 22.78 -6.13
C TYR A 69 -22.48 22.40 -4.76
N ILE A 70 -21.34 21.71 -4.74
CA ILE A 70 -20.61 21.39 -3.51
C ILE A 70 -20.22 22.68 -2.76
N GLU A 71 -19.64 23.65 -3.47
CA GLU A 71 -19.23 24.95 -2.90
C GLU A 71 -20.38 25.71 -2.19
N LYS A 72 -21.62 25.49 -2.63
CA LYS A 72 -22.81 26.10 -2.00
C LYS A 72 -23.25 25.42 -0.72
N ILE A 73 -22.80 24.18 -0.48
CA ILE A 73 -23.19 23.37 0.67
C ILE A 73 -22.06 23.31 1.68
N VAL A 74 -20.83 23.07 1.20
CA VAL A 74 -19.65 22.97 2.04
C VAL A 74 -19.07 24.38 2.26
N GLN A 75 -19.23 24.88 3.48
CA GLN A 75 -18.78 26.22 3.86
C GLN A 75 -17.26 26.29 4.06
N VAL A 76 -16.65 25.21 4.54
CA VAL A 76 -15.21 25.14 4.82
C VAL A 76 -14.64 23.88 4.19
N PRO A 77 -14.12 23.96 2.96
CA PRO A 77 -13.47 22.83 2.34
C PRO A 77 -12.06 22.63 2.92
N ILE A 78 -11.78 21.43 3.43
CA ILE A 78 -10.48 21.03 3.93
C ILE A 78 -9.92 19.96 3.00
N LYS A 79 -8.88 20.31 2.24
CA LYS A 79 -8.22 19.35 1.35
C LYS A 79 -7.08 18.67 2.07
N LEU A 80 -7.18 17.35 2.23
CA LEU A 80 -6.11 16.54 2.80
C LEU A 80 -4.98 16.39 1.78
N SER A 81 -3.78 16.78 2.17
CA SER A 81 -2.58 16.60 1.34
C SER A 81 -2.18 15.13 1.27
N LYS A 82 -1.72 14.69 0.11
CA LYS A 82 -1.09 13.37 -0.01
C LYS A 82 0.16 13.32 0.86
N VAL A 83 0.35 12.20 1.53
CA VAL A 83 1.58 11.97 2.31
C VAL A 83 2.75 11.89 1.33
N SER A 84 3.84 12.62 1.63
CA SER A 84 5.07 12.54 0.84
C SER A 84 5.69 11.14 0.94
N GLN A 85 6.46 10.74 -0.07
CA GLN A 85 7.17 9.45 -0.05
C GLN A 85 8.16 9.37 1.12
N GLU A 86 8.79 10.45 1.47
CA GLU A 86 9.72 10.53 2.61
C GLU A 86 8.98 10.24 3.93
N ASN A 87 7.89 10.93 4.18
CA ASN A 87 7.06 10.68 5.37
C ASN A 87 6.51 9.26 5.39
N LEU A 88 6.14 8.71 4.22
CA LEU A 88 5.65 7.34 4.11
C LEU A 88 6.74 6.32 4.49
N LYS A 89 7.98 6.54 4.04
CA LYS A 89 9.15 5.74 4.43
C LYS A 89 9.38 5.77 5.94
N ASP A 90 9.35 6.94 6.54
CA ASP A 90 9.56 7.10 7.98
C ASP A 90 8.46 6.42 8.81
N ILE A 91 7.20 6.61 8.42
CA ILE A 91 6.06 5.95 9.08
C ILE A 91 6.19 4.44 8.93
N PHE A 92 6.53 3.94 7.73
CA PHE A 92 6.72 2.52 7.48
C PHE A 92 7.76 1.91 8.40
N ILE A 93 8.96 2.49 8.47
CA ILE A 93 10.05 1.99 9.31
C ILE A 93 9.67 2.03 10.79
N LYS A 94 9.01 3.10 11.26
CA LYS A 94 8.52 3.18 12.65
C LYS A 94 7.55 2.04 12.95
N LYS A 95 6.55 1.81 12.09
CA LYS A 95 5.56 0.74 12.27
C LYS A 95 6.19 -0.65 12.16
N LEU A 96 7.10 -0.87 11.20
CA LEU A 96 7.79 -2.14 11.03
C LEU A 96 8.57 -2.53 12.30
N LYS A 97 9.23 -1.57 12.95
CA LYS A 97 9.94 -1.79 14.22
C LYS A 97 9.03 -2.24 15.36
N THR A 98 7.75 -1.87 15.34
CA THR A 98 6.79 -2.26 16.38
C THR A 98 6.20 -3.65 16.18
N ILE A 99 6.39 -4.27 15.01
CA ILE A 99 5.89 -5.62 14.75
C ILE A 99 6.65 -6.60 15.65
N HIS A 100 5.90 -7.32 16.48
CA HIS A 100 6.43 -8.43 17.25
C HIS A 100 6.56 -9.66 16.35
N ILE A 101 7.78 -10.18 16.22
CA ILE A 101 8.09 -11.40 15.48
C ILE A 101 8.49 -12.44 16.51
N LYS A 102 7.81 -13.59 16.50
CA LYS A 102 7.96 -14.65 17.51
C LYS A 102 9.34 -15.34 17.50
N HIS A 103 10.04 -15.28 16.37
CA HIS A 103 11.34 -15.93 16.21
C HIS A 103 12.47 -15.01 16.65
N GLU A 104 13.10 -15.32 17.79
CA GLU A 104 14.20 -14.52 18.37
C GLU A 104 15.51 -14.58 17.58
N ALA A 105 15.70 -15.65 16.77
CA ALA A 105 16.93 -15.87 16.01
C ALA A 105 17.09 -14.97 14.76
N LEU A 106 16.07 -14.16 14.43
CA LEU A 106 16.08 -13.35 13.22
C LEU A 106 16.65 -11.94 13.53
N ASP A 107 17.75 -11.58 12.86
CA ASP A 107 18.33 -10.23 12.99
C ASP A 107 17.39 -9.18 12.41
N LYS A 108 16.61 -8.57 13.29
CA LYS A 108 15.64 -7.52 12.97
C LYS A 108 16.33 -6.23 12.49
N ASP A 109 17.52 -5.97 12.95
CA ASP A 109 18.26 -4.77 12.57
C ASP A 109 18.83 -4.92 11.16
N GLU A 110 19.33 -6.09 10.79
CA GLU A 110 19.74 -6.41 9.43
C GLU A 110 18.55 -6.35 8.47
N PHE A 111 17.41 -6.92 8.87
CA PHE A 111 16.17 -6.82 8.10
C PHE A 111 15.79 -5.37 7.81
N ILE A 112 15.75 -4.51 8.83
CA ILE A 112 15.43 -3.09 8.67
C ILE A 112 16.46 -2.37 7.80
N LYS A 113 17.74 -2.72 7.93
CA LYS A 113 18.81 -2.19 7.09
C LYS A 113 18.54 -2.52 5.61
N LYS A 114 18.28 -3.77 5.28
CA LYS A 114 17.97 -4.20 3.89
C LYS A 114 16.71 -3.57 3.34
N ILE A 115 15.67 -3.41 4.13
CA ILE A 115 14.44 -2.70 3.76
C ILE A 115 14.76 -1.25 3.32
N LYS A 116 15.66 -0.56 4.02
CA LYS A 116 16.08 0.81 3.69
C LYS A 116 16.95 0.85 2.44
N GLU A 117 17.98 0.02 2.37
CA GLU A 117 18.93 -0.04 1.25
C GLU A 117 18.25 -0.30 -0.09
N ASN A 118 17.23 -1.15 -0.09
CA ASN A 118 16.48 -1.49 -1.30
C ASN A 118 15.25 -0.60 -1.55
N ASN A 119 15.12 0.52 -0.83
CA ASN A 119 14.00 1.45 -0.98
C ASN A 119 12.61 0.77 -0.99
N PHE A 120 12.44 -0.27 -0.18
CA PHE A 120 11.25 -1.13 -0.14
C PHE A 120 9.93 -0.33 -0.04
N ALA A 121 9.93 0.77 0.68
CA ALA A 121 8.75 1.62 0.87
C ALA A 121 8.29 2.35 -0.41
N ASP A 122 9.10 2.37 -1.47
CA ASP A 122 8.70 2.94 -2.77
C ASP A 122 7.60 2.11 -3.46
N ALA A 123 7.35 0.89 -2.97
CA ALA A 123 6.22 0.08 -3.38
C ALA A 123 4.86 0.70 -3.00
N PHE A 124 4.81 1.48 -1.94
CA PHE A 124 3.56 2.01 -1.39
C PHE A 124 3.23 3.37 -1.99
N LYS A 125 1.99 3.50 -2.49
CA LYS A 125 1.45 4.76 -3.01
C LYS A 125 0.67 5.54 -1.95
N SER A 126 0.28 4.88 -0.86
CA SER A 126 -0.56 5.43 0.19
C SER A 126 -0.29 4.76 1.53
N ILE A 127 -0.75 5.41 2.63
CA ILE A 127 -0.76 4.79 3.96
C ILE A 127 -1.59 3.50 3.94
N ARG A 128 -2.69 3.45 3.18
CA ARG A 128 -3.54 2.26 3.06
C ARG A 128 -2.79 1.08 2.46
N ASP A 129 -1.96 1.31 1.44
CA ASP A 129 -1.13 0.25 0.86
C ASP A 129 -0.12 -0.28 1.88
N MET A 130 0.55 0.64 2.57
CA MET A 130 1.50 0.31 3.62
C MET A 130 0.85 -0.53 4.74
N GLU A 131 -0.32 -0.12 5.21
CA GLU A 131 -1.06 -0.85 6.26
C GLU A 131 -1.50 -2.24 5.77
N ARG A 132 -1.96 -2.37 4.52
CA ARG A 132 -2.27 -3.67 3.92
C ARG A 132 -1.08 -4.62 3.98
N PHE A 133 0.09 -4.12 3.60
CA PHE A 133 1.32 -4.89 3.67
C PHE A 133 1.67 -5.28 5.10
N LEU A 134 1.73 -4.30 6.02
CA LEU A 134 2.12 -4.54 7.42
C LEU A 134 1.20 -5.53 8.12
N ASN A 135 -0.11 -5.46 7.86
CA ASN A 135 -1.08 -6.40 8.43
C ASN A 135 -0.89 -7.81 7.89
N ALA A 136 -0.72 -7.98 6.59
CA ALA A 136 -0.45 -9.28 5.98
C ALA A 136 0.88 -9.86 6.48
N PHE A 137 1.95 -9.07 6.43
CA PHE A 137 3.28 -9.46 6.89
C PHE A 137 3.26 -9.91 8.35
N LYS A 138 2.62 -9.13 9.24
CA LYS A 138 2.50 -9.45 10.67
C LYS A 138 1.80 -10.78 10.93
N ILE A 139 0.74 -11.06 10.17
CA ILE A 139 -0.03 -12.31 10.33
C ILE A 139 0.79 -13.48 9.78
N GLU A 140 1.28 -13.35 8.56
CA GLU A 140 1.95 -14.44 7.84
C GLU A 140 3.29 -14.81 8.49
N VAL A 141 4.12 -13.85 8.89
CA VAL A 141 5.43 -14.10 9.52
C VAL A 141 5.29 -14.85 10.86
N ASN A 142 4.22 -14.60 11.60
CA ASN A 142 3.97 -15.27 12.88
C ASN A 142 3.23 -16.62 12.74
N ALA A 143 2.72 -16.93 11.56
CA ALA A 143 2.08 -18.23 11.26
C ALA A 143 3.10 -19.29 10.84
N ILE A 144 4.29 -18.90 10.41
CA ILE A 144 5.33 -19.82 9.95
C ILE A 144 6.21 -20.19 11.13
N ASN A 145 6.39 -21.50 11.37
CA ASN A 145 7.20 -22.05 12.48
C ASN A 145 8.62 -22.46 12.04
N GLN A 146 9.10 -21.96 10.91
CA GLN A 146 10.41 -22.27 10.37
C GLN A 146 11.31 -21.04 10.37
N GLU A 147 12.62 -21.25 10.33
CA GLU A 147 13.56 -20.17 10.10
C GLU A 147 13.31 -19.52 8.74
N LEU A 148 13.11 -18.21 8.74
CA LEU A 148 12.82 -17.41 7.56
C LEU A 148 13.82 -16.27 7.43
N TYR A 149 14.29 -16.07 6.23
CA TYR A 149 14.97 -14.83 5.92
C TYR A 149 13.91 -13.72 5.77
N LEU A 150 13.82 -12.84 6.78
CA LEU A 150 12.73 -11.86 6.89
C LEU A 150 12.59 -10.94 5.68
N TYR A 151 13.71 -10.56 5.09
CA TYR A 151 13.71 -9.67 3.94
C TYR A 151 13.09 -10.35 2.72
N ASP A 152 13.50 -11.58 2.41
CA ASP A 152 12.95 -12.33 1.27
C ASP A 152 11.47 -12.58 1.45
N PHE A 153 11.07 -12.93 2.67
CA PHE A 153 9.66 -13.12 3.01
C PHE A 153 8.86 -11.83 2.84
N ALA A 154 9.41 -10.68 3.24
CA ALA A 154 8.76 -9.39 3.05
C ALA A 154 8.60 -9.06 1.55
N VAL A 155 9.60 -9.34 0.73
CA VAL A 155 9.53 -9.15 -0.73
C VAL A 155 8.45 -10.04 -1.34
N ILE A 156 8.42 -11.32 -0.99
CA ILE A 156 7.39 -12.26 -1.49
C ILE A 156 6.00 -11.82 -1.06
N THR A 157 5.81 -11.43 0.20
CA THR A 157 4.53 -10.90 0.70
C THR A 157 4.10 -9.64 -0.07
N LEU A 158 5.03 -8.74 -0.35
CA LEU A 158 4.76 -7.54 -1.14
C LEU A 158 4.33 -7.88 -2.57
N LEU A 159 5.03 -8.79 -3.24
CA LEU A 159 4.67 -9.25 -4.58
C LEU A 159 3.28 -9.88 -4.61
N LYS A 160 2.98 -10.75 -3.66
CA LYS A 160 1.68 -11.41 -3.52
C LYS A 160 0.52 -10.40 -3.43
N ILE A 161 0.72 -9.30 -2.70
CA ILE A 161 -0.32 -8.29 -2.47
C ILE A 161 -0.47 -7.32 -3.64
N PHE A 162 0.65 -6.81 -4.18
CA PHE A 162 0.63 -5.69 -5.12
C PHE A 162 0.98 -6.06 -6.56
N LYS A 163 1.54 -7.25 -6.78
CA LYS A 163 1.93 -7.77 -8.09
C LYS A 163 1.59 -9.26 -8.21
N PRO A 164 0.30 -9.66 -8.00
CA PRO A 164 -0.07 -11.07 -7.93
C PRO A 164 0.33 -11.86 -9.18
N ARG A 165 0.18 -11.30 -10.39
CA ARG A 165 0.62 -11.97 -11.62
C ARG A 165 2.11 -12.28 -11.66
N LEU A 166 2.93 -11.40 -11.06
CA LEU A 166 4.36 -11.60 -10.97
C LEU A 166 4.70 -12.64 -9.91
N TYR A 167 3.99 -12.61 -8.79
CA TYR A 167 4.09 -13.64 -7.75
C TYR A 167 3.75 -15.02 -8.32
N ASP A 168 2.61 -15.16 -9.00
CA ASP A 168 2.17 -16.41 -9.63
C ASP A 168 3.21 -16.91 -10.64
N TYR A 169 3.72 -16.01 -11.48
CA TYR A 169 4.76 -16.35 -12.45
C TYR A 169 6.04 -16.89 -11.79
N ILE A 170 6.51 -16.24 -10.70
CA ILE A 170 7.69 -16.69 -9.94
C ILE A 170 7.41 -18.05 -9.28
N TYR A 171 6.21 -18.21 -8.72
CA TYR A 171 5.82 -19.46 -8.07
C TYR A 171 5.75 -20.64 -9.05
N ASP A 172 5.14 -20.44 -10.21
CA ASP A 172 5.00 -21.47 -11.23
C ASP A 172 6.36 -21.87 -11.85
N ASN A 173 7.28 -20.92 -11.92
CA ASN A 173 8.63 -21.12 -12.45
C ASN A 173 9.70 -21.20 -11.36
N ARG A 174 9.34 -21.48 -10.12
CA ARG A 174 10.24 -21.42 -8.94
C ARG A 174 11.54 -22.19 -9.10
N MET A 175 11.50 -23.33 -9.81
CA MET A 175 12.69 -24.13 -10.07
C MET A 175 13.78 -23.35 -10.82
N LEU A 176 13.39 -22.48 -11.76
CA LEU A 176 14.33 -21.62 -12.48
C LEU A 176 14.97 -20.54 -11.58
N PHE A 177 14.33 -20.19 -10.48
CA PHE A 177 14.85 -19.21 -9.51
C PHE A 177 15.69 -19.85 -8.40
N ILE A 178 15.42 -21.11 -8.03
CA ILE A 178 15.98 -21.81 -6.87
C ILE A 178 17.08 -22.82 -7.28
N GLU A 179 16.91 -23.58 -8.35
CA GLU A 179 17.68 -24.79 -8.70
C GLU A 179 19.16 -24.57 -9.04
N GLN A 180 19.66 -23.36 -8.97
CA GLN A 180 21.03 -23.11 -9.42
C GLN A 180 22.02 -22.82 -8.28
N TYR A 181 21.68 -23.14 -7.05
CA TYR A 181 22.65 -23.14 -5.96
C TYR A 181 23.23 -24.55 -5.80
N ASN A 182 24.33 -24.83 -6.50
CA ASN A 182 25.21 -25.96 -6.20
C ASN A 182 26.44 -25.42 -5.46
N PRO A 183 26.57 -25.63 -4.14
CA PRO A 183 27.72 -25.14 -3.36
C PRO A 183 29.06 -25.73 -3.80
N TYR A 184 29.05 -26.76 -4.65
CA TYR A 184 30.23 -27.43 -5.17
C TYR A 184 30.64 -27.01 -6.59
N ASP A 185 29.83 -26.18 -7.25
CA ASP A 185 30.18 -25.65 -8.57
C ASP A 185 31.07 -24.41 -8.43
N HIS A 186 32.35 -24.64 -8.21
CA HIS A 186 33.40 -23.61 -8.26
C HIS A 186 33.69 -23.07 -9.66
N ILE A 187 32.96 -23.52 -10.66
CA ILE A 187 33.05 -23.01 -12.03
C ILE A 187 32.01 -21.90 -12.18
N SER A 188 32.49 -20.68 -12.23
CA SER A 188 31.76 -19.47 -12.56
C SER A 188 31.15 -19.55 -13.97
N SER A 189 30.20 -20.44 -14.17
CA SER A 189 29.30 -20.31 -15.30
C SER A 189 28.34 -19.15 -14.96
N GLU A 190 28.45 -18.05 -15.70
CA GLU A 190 27.43 -16.99 -15.74
C GLU A 190 26.08 -17.63 -16.01
N ILE A 191 25.35 -17.94 -14.95
CA ILE A 191 24.00 -18.49 -15.09
C ILE A 191 23.12 -17.31 -15.44
N LYS A 192 22.99 -17.05 -16.73
CA LYS A 192 22.05 -16.07 -17.26
C LYS A 192 20.64 -16.59 -17.03
N ILE A 193 19.81 -15.77 -16.43
CA ILE A 193 18.37 -16.01 -16.48
C ILE A 193 18.02 -16.14 -17.96
N PRO A 194 17.24 -17.16 -18.33
CA PRO A 194 16.79 -17.28 -19.71
C PRO A 194 16.15 -15.95 -20.14
N GLU A 195 16.56 -15.42 -21.29
CA GLU A 195 16.08 -14.13 -21.82
C GLU A 195 14.55 -14.05 -21.89
N ASN A 196 13.88 -15.18 -22.06
CA ASN A 196 12.43 -15.27 -22.03
C ASN A 196 11.84 -14.90 -20.66
N ILE A 197 12.48 -15.28 -19.55
CA ILE A 197 12.01 -14.95 -18.18
C ILE A 197 12.16 -13.45 -17.92
N GLU A 198 13.29 -12.88 -18.26
CA GLU A 198 13.52 -11.44 -18.15
C GLU A 198 12.49 -10.64 -18.98
N GLN A 199 12.20 -11.10 -20.18
CA GLN A 199 11.19 -10.49 -21.03
C GLN A 199 9.78 -10.61 -20.44
N GLU A 200 9.41 -11.76 -19.89
CA GLU A 200 8.12 -11.94 -19.22
C GLU A 200 7.98 -11.06 -17.97
N ILE A 201 9.01 -11.00 -17.11
CA ILE A 201 9.02 -10.08 -15.96
C ILE A 201 8.85 -8.63 -16.46
N LYS A 202 9.56 -8.24 -17.51
CA LYS A 202 9.43 -6.91 -18.11
C LYS A 202 8.03 -6.63 -18.66
N LYS A 203 7.35 -7.62 -19.26
CA LYS A 203 5.96 -7.49 -19.73
C LYS A 203 4.97 -7.32 -18.57
N ILE A 204 5.15 -8.09 -17.48
CA ILE A 204 4.26 -8.08 -16.33
C ILE A 204 4.41 -6.76 -15.53
N THR A 205 5.61 -6.18 -15.49
CA THR A 205 5.94 -5.02 -14.64
C THR A 205 5.75 -3.65 -15.30
N LYS A 206 5.03 -3.57 -16.40
CA LYS A 206 4.86 -2.43 -17.34
C LYS A 206 5.00 -0.99 -16.77
N SER A 207 4.59 -0.71 -15.55
CA SER A 207 4.52 0.66 -15.00
C SER A 207 5.56 1.00 -13.91
N ASN A 208 6.24 0.00 -13.32
CA ASN A 208 7.30 0.17 -12.32
C ASN A 208 8.39 -0.89 -12.55
N LYS A 209 8.84 -0.98 -13.78
CA LYS A 209 9.76 -2.00 -14.28
C LYS A 209 11.01 -2.09 -13.41
N ASP A 210 11.63 -0.94 -13.15
CA ASP A 210 12.92 -0.90 -12.48
C ASP A 210 12.80 -1.26 -10.99
N PHE A 211 11.76 -0.79 -10.31
CA PHE A 211 11.54 -1.10 -8.90
C PHE A 211 11.24 -2.59 -8.67
N ALA A 212 10.28 -3.17 -9.41
CA ALA A 212 9.93 -4.58 -9.26
C ALA A 212 11.11 -5.49 -9.65
N PHE A 213 11.87 -5.11 -10.67
CA PHE A 213 13.04 -5.84 -11.12
C PHE A 213 14.16 -5.81 -10.08
N ASN A 214 14.45 -4.64 -9.50
CA ASN A 214 15.43 -4.48 -8.43
C ASN A 214 15.03 -5.27 -7.17
N LEU A 215 13.74 -5.25 -6.82
CA LEU A 215 13.23 -5.97 -5.67
C LEU A 215 13.35 -7.50 -5.83
N ILE A 216 13.02 -8.03 -7.02
CA ILE A 216 13.20 -9.45 -7.34
C ILE A 216 14.69 -9.80 -7.36
N GLY A 217 15.51 -8.94 -7.96
CA GLY A 217 16.96 -9.13 -8.01
C GLY A 217 17.64 -9.11 -6.64
N SER A 218 17.03 -8.46 -5.63
CA SER A 218 17.54 -8.45 -4.27
C SER A 218 17.35 -9.78 -3.51
N ILE A 219 16.39 -10.60 -3.94
CA ILE A 219 16.13 -11.95 -3.38
C ILE A 219 16.57 -13.08 -4.30
N PHE A 220 16.71 -12.79 -5.59
CA PHE A 220 17.24 -13.71 -6.59
C PHE A 220 18.43 -13.05 -7.31
N PRO A 221 19.64 -13.14 -6.75
CA PRO A 221 20.81 -12.36 -7.21
C PRO A 221 21.18 -12.60 -8.68
N LYS A 222 20.84 -13.76 -9.21
CA LYS A 222 21.06 -14.09 -10.62
C LYS A 222 20.32 -13.21 -11.61
N ILE A 223 19.27 -12.52 -11.15
CA ILE A 223 18.48 -11.60 -11.98
C ILE A 223 19.23 -10.31 -12.28
N ASN A 224 20.09 -9.86 -11.37
CA ASN A 224 20.77 -8.56 -11.50
C ASN A 224 22.26 -8.65 -11.87
N ASN A 225 22.82 -9.83 -12.15
CA ASN A 225 24.27 -10.02 -12.38
C ASN A 225 25.17 -9.39 -11.30
N GLN A 226 24.66 -9.19 -10.09
CA GLN A 226 25.46 -8.69 -8.97
C GLN A 226 25.90 -9.87 -8.10
N PRO A 227 27.20 -10.08 -7.89
CA PRO A 227 27.68 -11.07 -6.92
C PRO A 227 27.26 -10.60 -5.51
N GLN A 228 26.32 -11.27 -4.88
CA GLN A 228 26.08 -11.11 -3.46
C GLN A 228 27.12 -11.93 -2.70
N ASP A 229 27.77 -11.29 -1.72
CA ASP A 229 28.72 -11.92 -0.82
C ASP A 229 27.97 -12.80 0.20
N TYR A 230 27.88 -14.09 -0.12
CA TYR A 230 27.28 -15.10 0.77
C TYR A 230 28.27 -15.66 1.79
N SER A 231 29.45 -15.08 1.93
CA SER A 231 30.50 -15.59 2.84
C SER A 231 30.09 -15.64 4.31
N GLN A 232 29.03 -14.91 4.69
CA GLN A 232 28.51 -14.91 6.06
C GLN A 232 27.51 -16.05 6.37
N LEU A 233 27.00 -16.76 5.37
CA LEU A 233 26.03 -17.87 5.58
C LEU A 233 26.69 -19.23 5.78
N ILE A 234 28.03 -19.32 5.69
CA ILE A 234 28.78 -20.58 5.78
C ILE A 234 29.47 -20.74 7.17
N GLN A 235 29.25 -19.80 8.09
CA GLN A 235 29.87 -19.86 9.42
C GLN A 235 28.86 -20.20 10.53
N ASN A 236 28.06 -21.26 10.35
CA ASN A 236 27.45 -21.96 11.49
C ASN A 236 27.13 -23.41 11.08
#